data_1eabb80f9543f070a6af31e4d5b7fb62
#
_entry.id   1eabb80f9543f070a6af31e4d5b7fb62
#
_cell.length_a   1.000
_cell.length_b   1.000
_cell.length_c   1.000
_cell.angle_alpha   90.00
_cell.angle_beta   90.00
_cell.angle_gamma   90.00
#
_symmetry.space_group_name_H-M   'P 1'
#
loop_
_entity.id
_entity.type
_entity.pdbx_description
1 polymer ?
#
loop_
_entity_poly.entity_id
_entity_poly.type
_entity_poly.pdbx_seq_one_letter_code
_entity_poly.pdbx_strand_id
1 'polypeptide(L)'
;MKKLMAALLAVAMVCAMAIPAFAAGGTEVPGSKVDVTKHSFEAYQIFSAKLDSGKLTDVEWGNGVKGTELLAALKTATTLGDFSTCKNASEVADVLSKFNNEQATAFAAFVAKSHLTITKTEGTGTITLPSSGYYLIKDVTPVEGQYDASNLTLLLVSGAETVTPKVKTDIPTLQKKVKDKNDSTGTTTGWQDSADYDIGDTIPYQLTATLGDVSNFDTYYVEFVDTMVHLTYNNITSVKVGDKTLNAGEYTPSWDPTSKTLKVSIDNVKAHSATNGSKIVVEYTATLDANAVIGSTGNPNEAYLIFSNNPNGEGKGQTQPDKNIVFTYKVVANKVDQDNKPLSGAAFALFKKLPAVPTDGTSHIMEGDDAYAPVKELNVGANGEVADKELTTFEWTGIDDGEYMIKEIITPAGYNSIQPIKLTVTADHQIEADAPKLTELTGGDDFTGEVSTGTLTTKIENRMGSTLPGTGGIGTTIFYVVGGGLMAAAAILLITKKRMENR
;
A
#
# COMPACT_ATOMS: atom_id res chain seq x y z
N MET A 1 -0.66 32.08 -55.00
CA MET A 1 -1.84 31.43 -54.42
C MET A 1 -1.52 30.10 -53.71
N LYS A 2 -0.68 29.19 -54.22
CA LYS A 2 -0.35 27.92 -53.53
C LYS A 2 0.47 28.02 -52.25
N LYS A 3 1.23 29.09 -52.06
CA LYS A 3 2.02 29.29 -50.81
C LYS A 3 1.24 29.95 -49.68
N LEU A 4 0.13 30.65 -49.97
CA LEU A 4 -0.77 31.22 -48.97
C LEU A 4 -1.69 30.14 -48.34
N MET A 5 -2.03 29.09 -49.06
CA MET A 5 -2.89 28.00 -48.57
C MET A 5 -2.21 27.10 -47.55
N ALA A 6 -0.87 26.98 -47.58
CA ALA A 6 -0.14 26.14 -46.61
C ALA A 6 0.02 26.79 -45.22
N ALA A 7 0.17 28.11 -45.16
CA ALA A 7 0.27 28.86 -43.90
C ALA A 7 -1.06 28.90 -43.13
N LEU A 8 -2.16 28.76 -43.81
CA LEU A 8 -3.53 28.87 -43.28
C LEU A 8 -4.14 27.56 -42.75
N LEU A 9 -3.57 26.44 -43.20
CA LEU A 9 -3.93 25.13 -42.60
C LEU A 9 -3.34 24.96 -41.21
N ALA A 10 -2.20 25.61 -40.92
CA ALA A 10 -1.54 25.49 -39.62
C ALA A 10 -2.28 26.24 -38.49
N VAL A 11 -2.90 27.39 -38.78
CA VAL A 11 -3.67 28.14 -37.77
C VAL A 11 -5.01 27.48 -37.44
N ALA A 12 -5.67 26.90 -38.47
CA ALA A 12 -6.88 26.11 -38.26
C ALA A 12 -6.59 24.80 -37.51
N MET A 13 -5.36 24.24 -37.65
CA MET A 13 -4.95 23.03 -36.94
C MET A 13 -4.67 23.24 -35.44
N VAL A 14 -4.21 24.43 -35.03
CA VAL A 14 -4.01 24.73 -33.60
C VAL A 14 -5.34 24.79 -32.84
N CYS A 15 -6.44 25.15 -33.52
CA CYS A 15 -7.79 25.14 -32.91
C CYS A 15 -8.52 23.80 -32.96
N ALA A 16 -8.13 22.92 -33.90
CA ALA A 16 -8.80 21.62 -34.07
C ALA A 16 -8.12 20.46 -33.36
N MET A 17 -6.86 20.63 -32.92
CA MET A 17 -6.09 19.58 -32.27
C MET A 17 -5.92 19.78 -30.76
N ALA A 18 -7.02 20.04 -30.05
CA ALA A 18 -7.16 19.45 -28.73
C ALA A 18 -7.57 17.97 -28.93
N ILE A 19 -6.78 17.22 -29.72
CA ILE A 19 -6.87 15.78 -29.78
C ILE A 19 -6.31 15.28 -28.45
N PRO A 20 -7.03 14.44 -27.70
CA PRO A 20 -6.44 13.79 -26.55
C PRO A 20 -5.21 13.01 -27.06
N ALA A 21 -4.03 13.35 -26.56
CA ALA A 21 -2.91 12.45 -26.66
C ALA A 21 -3.32 11.21 -25.88
N PHE A 22 -3.69 10.16 -26.60
CA PHE A 22 -3.85 8.84 -26.00
C PHE A 22 -2.50 8.46 -25.41
N ALA A 23 -2.40 8.45 -24.10
CA ALA A 23 -1.38 7.68 -23.44
C ALA A 23 -1.61 6.22 -23.86
N ALA A 24 -0.60 5.62 -24.47
CA ALA A 24 -0.66 4.23 -24.89
C ALA A 24 -0.90 3.36 -23.64
N GLY A 25 -2.06 2.67 -23.61
CA GLY A 25 -2.24 1.41 -22.89
C GLY A 25 -2.19 1.44 -21.37
N GLY A 26 -2.86 2.40 -20.72
CA GLY A 26 -3.22 2.27 -19.32
C GLY A 26 -4.74 2.03 -19.22
N THR A 27 -5.17 1.04 -18.48
CA THR A 27 -6.57 0.88 -18.05
C THR A 27 -7.03 2.19 -17.41
N GLU A 28 -8.10 2.81 -17.94
CA GLU A 28 -8.71 4.00 -17.35
C GLU A 28 -9.12 3.66 -15.90
N VAL A 29 -8.50 4.30 -14.94
CA VAL A 29 -8.94 4.24 -13.54
C VAL A 29 -10.27 5.00 -13.46
N PRO A 30 -11.37 4.37 -13.03
CA PRO A 30 -12.64 5.07 -12.85
C PRO A 30 -12.46 6.19 -11.82
N GLY A 31 -12.73 7.44 -12.21
CA GLY A 31 -12.67 8.61 -11.32
C GLY A 31 -11.70 9.72 -11.74
N SER A 32 -10.89 9.54 -12.79
CA SER A 32 -9.89 10.53 -13.23
C SER A 32 -10.42 11.65 -14.13
N LYS A 33 -11.73 11.75 -14.38
CA LYS A 33 -12.30 12.84 -15.20
C LYS A 33 -12.81 13.98 -14.34
N VAL A 34 -12.13 15.11 -14.42
CA VAL A 34 -12.54 16.36 -13.80
C VAL A 34 -13.79 16.91 -14.50
N ASP A 35 -14.79 17.33 -13.71
CA ASP A 35 -16.02 17.96 -14.19
C ASP A 35 -15.79 19.44 -14.47
N VAL A 36 -15.30 19.76 -15.65
CA VAL A 36 -15.02 21.14 -16.08
C VAL A 36 -16.25 22.05 -16.18
N THR A 37 -17.47 21.50 -16.08
CA THR A 37 -18.70 22.31 -16.09
C THR A 37 -18.84 23.24 -14.88
N LYS A 38 -18.08 22.95 -13.81
CA LYS A 38 -18.02 23.77 -12.59
C LYS A 38 -16.86 24.75 -12.56
N HIS A 39 -15.95 24.65 -13.53
CA HIS A 39 -14.77 25.51 -13.58
C HIS A 39 -15.12 26.92 -14.02
N SER A 40 -14.44 27.89 -13.44
CA SER A 40 -14.49 29.29 -13.81
C SER A 40 -13.34 29.64 -14.74
N PHE A 41 -13.66 30.30 -15.83
CA PHE A 41 -12.69 30.66 -16.87
C PHE A 41 -12.59 32.17 -17.05
N GLU A 42 -11.40 32.62 -17.37
CA GLU A 42 -11.12 33.98 -17.82
C GLU A 42 -10.55 33.96 -19.24
N ALA A 43 -11.12 34.73 -20.17
CA ALA A 43 -10.62 34.86 -21.53
C ALA A 43 -10.00 36.22 -21.73
N TYR A 44 -8.79 36.24 -22.25
CA TYR A 44 -7.99 37.43 -22.55
C TYR A 44 -7.74 37.49 -24.07
N GLN A 45 -8.23 38.51 -24.74
CA GLN A 45 -8.02 38.68 -26.16
C GLN A 45 -6.56 39.10 -26.42
N ILE A 46 -5.74 38.22 -27.00
CA ILE A 46 -4.36 38.51 -27.40
C ILE A 46 -4.36 39.33 -28.66
N PHE A 47 -5.11 38.89 -29.68
CA PHE A 47 -5.32 39.65 -30.93
C PHE A 47 -6.78 39.84 -31.18
N SER A 48 -7.17 41.09 -31.51
CA SER A 48 -8.42 41.39 -32.21
C SER A 48 -8.21 41.18 -33.70
N ALA A 49 -9.20 40.61 -34.37
CA ALA A 49 -9.10 40.33 -35.79
C ALA A 49 -10.45 40.09 -36.41
N LYS A 50 -10.56 40.18 -37.72
CA LYS A 50 -11.72 39.64 -38.47
C LYS A 50 -11.53 38.16 -38.70
N LEU A 51 -12.58 37.38 -38.52
CA LEU A 51 -12.57 35.96 -38.77
C LEU A 51 -13.28 35.69 -40.12
N ASP A 52 -12.54 35.19 -41.09
CA ASP A 52 -13.06 34.76 -42.37
C ASP A 52 -12.64 33.32 -42.66
N SER A 53 -13.62 32.44 -42.78
CA SER A 53 -13.40 31.02 -43.10
C SER A 53 -12.36 30.36 -42.19
N GLY A 54 -12.39 30.67 -40.89
CA GLY A 54 -11.45 30.16 -39.86
C GLY A 54 -10.09 30.79 -39.87
N LYS A 55 -9.93 31.95 -40.54
CA LYS A 55 -8.67 32.72 -40.68
C LYS A 55 -8.82 34.08 -40.04
N LEU A 56 -7.80 34.49 -39.30
CA LEU A 56 -7.70 35.86 -38.80
C LEU A 56 -7.10 36.79 -39.85
N THR A 57 -7.77 37.89 -40.13
CA THR A 57 -7.32 39.00 -40.95
C THR A 57 -7.43 40.30 -40.18
N ASP A 58 -6.71 41.35 -40.64
CA ASP A 58 -6.68 42.64 -39.93
C ASP A 58 -6.27 42.50 -38.45
N VAL A 59 -5.19 41.75 -38.18
CA VAL A 59 -4.73 41.40 -36.85
C VAL A 59 -4.12 42.62 -36.15
N GLU A 60 -4.72 43.00 -35.02
CA GLU A 60 -4.21 44.02 -34.11
C GLU A 60 -4.06 43.46 -32.68
N TRP A 61 -3.38 44.17 -31.78
CA TRP A 61 -3.33 43.77 -30.39
C TRP A 61 -4.72 43.83 -29.77
N GLY A 62 -5.11 42.74 -29.08
CA GLY A 62 -6.33 42.69 -28.28
C GLY A 62 -6.17 43.47 -26.97
N ASN A 63 -7.30 43.74 -26.34
CA ASN A 63 -7.36 44.45 -25.06
C ASN A 63 -6.99 43.61 -23.85
N GLY A 64 -6.88 42.27 -24.02
CA GLY A 64 -6.50 41.33 -22.98
C GLY A 64 -4.99 41.28 -22.68
N VAL A 65 -4.18 41.92 -23.52
CA VAL A 65 -2.70 41.91 -23.36
C VAL A 65 -2.11 43.29 -23.43
N LYS A 66 -0.95 43.47 -22.79
CA LYS A 66 -0.11 44.67 -22.91
C LYS A 66 0.76 44.55 -24.16
N GLY A 67 0.16 44.75 -25.34
CA GLY A 67 0.76 44.42 -26.64
C GLY A 67 2.15 44.94 -26.89
N THR A 68 2.43 46.22 -26.54
CA THR A 68 3.77 46.82 -26.72
C THR A 68 4.81 46.17 -25.79
N GLU A 69 4.45 45.91 -24.53
CA GLU A 69 5.34 45.25 -23.56
C GLU A 69 5.55 43.77 -23.96
N LEU A 70 4.49 43.08 -24.39
CA LEU A 70 4.56 41.72 -24.88
C LEU A 70 5.49 41.57 -26.09
N LEU A 71 5.36 42.47 -27.07
CA LEU A 71 6.25 42.50 -28.25
C LEU A 71 7.73 42.70 -27.87
N ALA A 72 8.00 43.62 -26.94
CA ALA A 72 9.36 43.87 -26.46
C ALA A 72 9.92 42.60 -25.74
N ALA A 73 9.12 41.93 -24.92
CA ALA A 73 9.52 40.75 -24.22
C ALA A 73 9.72 39.53 -25.16
N LEU A 74 8.86 39.35 -26.15
CA LEU A 74 8.98 38.27 -27.14
C LEU A 74 10.28 38.40 -27.96
N LYS A 75 10.74 39.62 -28.29
CA LYS A 75 12.02 39.83 -28.98
C LYS A 75 13.25 39.33 -28.20
N THR A 76 13.15 39.25 -26.90
CA THR A 76 14.22 38.77 -26.01
C THR A 76 14.06 37.29 -25.60
N ALA A 77 12.87 36.75 -25.75
CA ALA A 77 12.54 35.35 -25.37
C ALA A 77 12.91 34.38 -26.51
N THR A 78 14.18 34.21 -26.80
CA THR A 78 14.69 33.41 -27.94
C THR A 78 14.32 31.93 -27.88
N THR A 79 13.97 31.41 -26.71
CA THR A 79 13.53 30.02 -26.52
C THR A 79 12.10 29.79 -27.00
N LEU A 80 11.27 30.83 -27.13
CA LEU A 80 9.89 30.70 -27.59
C LEU A 80 9.76 30.67 -29.11
N GLY A 81 10.68 31.34 -29.83
CA GLY A 81 10.66 31.47 -31.29
C GLY A 81 11.39 32.73 -31.73
N ASP A 82 11.56 32.93 -33.05
CA ASP A 82 12.21 34.13 -33.56
C ASP A 82 11.20 35.25 -33.82
N PHE A 83 11.09 36.17 -32.88
CA PHE A 83 10.27 37.36 -32.93
C PHE A 83 11.14 38.63 -33.15
N SER A 84 12.44 38.50 -33.41
CA SER A 84 13.41 39.63 -33.44
C SER A 84 13.06 40.70 -34.45
N THR A 85 12.47 40.31 -35.58
CA THR A 85 12.10 41.21 -36.68
C THR A 85 10.68 41.75 -36.57
N CYS A 86 9.82 41.21 -35.67
CA CYS A 86 8.42 41.63 -35.56
C CYS A 86 8.27 43.07 -35.11
N LYS A 87 7.36 43.83 -35.74
CA LYS A 87 7.09 45.25 -35.45
C LYS A 87 5.68 45.51 -34.93
N ASN A 88 4.74 44.56 -35.16
CA ASN A 88 3.33 44.71 -34.85
C ASN A 88 2.68 43.36 -34.54
N ALA A 89 1.40 43.38 -34.18
CA ALA A 89 0.60 42.17 -33.83
C ALA A 89 0.52 41.17 -35.00
N SER A 90 0.34 41.65 -36.23
CA SER A 90 0.21 40.81 -37.40
C SER A 90 1.48 39.99 -37.66
N GLU A 91 2.67 40.60 -37.52
CA GLU A 91 3.95 39.91 -37.71
C GLU A 91 4.18 38.85 -36.57
N VAL A 92 3.75 39.17 -35.36
CA VAL A 92 3.77 38.14 -34.26
C VAL A 92 2.83 36.98 -34.55
N ALA A 93 1.63 37.27 -35.04
CA ALA A 93 0.68 36.23 -35.42
C ALA A 93 1.21 35.34 -36.55
N ASP A 94 1.96 35.90 -37.50
CA ASP A 94 2.63 35.16 -38.58
C ASP A 94 3.71 34.18 -38.05
N VAL A 95 4.43 34.55 -37.00
CA VAL A 95 5.37 33.65 -36.31
C VAL A 95 4.63 32.54 -35.58
N LEU A 96 3.61 32.92 -34.78
CA LEU A 96 2.78 31.96 -34.03
C LEU A 96 2.07 30.94 -34.93
N SER A 97 1.71 31.34 -36.16
CA SER A 97 1.07 30.44 -37.14
C SER A 97 1.92 29.22 -37.54
N LYS A 98 3.21 29.23 -37.21
CA LYS A 98 4.18 28.18 -37.52
C LYS A 98 4.51 27.31 -36.29
N PHE A 99 3.96 27.65 -35.13
CA PHE A 99 4.24 26.94 -33.88
C PHE A 99 3.62 25.53 -33.87
N ASN A 100 4.33 24.58 -33.28
CA ASN A 100 3.77 23.32 -32.85
C ASN A 100 3.04 23.49 -31.51
N ASN A 101 2.42 22.43 -31.01
CA ASN A 101 1.67 22.46 -29.74
C ASN A 101 2.53 22.82 -28.55
N GLU A 102 3.77 22.33 -28.49
CA GLU A 102 4.71 22.63 -27.40
C GLU A 102 5.08 24.12 -27.35
N GLN A 103 5.40 24.68 -28.52
CA GLN A 103 5.71 26.10 -28.65
C GLN A 103 4.49 26.99 -28.32
N ALA A 104 3.30 26.59 -28.78
CA ALA A 104 2.05 27.28 -28.46
C ALA A 104 1.75 27.27 -26.95
N THR A 105 1.96 26.14 -26.29
CA THR A 105 1.83 26.00 -24.83
C THR A 105 2.82 26.90 -24.09
N ALA A 106 4.09 26.88 -24.48
CA ALA A 106 5.12 27.74 -23.89
C ALA A 106 4.80 29.24 -24.08
N PHE A 107 4.28 29.63 -25.25
CA PHE A 107 3.82 31.01 -25.53
C PHE A 107 2.63 31.38 -24.61
N ALA A 108 1.65 30.49 -24.46
CA ALA A 108 0.51 30.73 -23.58
C ALA A 108 0.94 30.96 -22.12
N ALA A 109 1.82 30.10 -21.61
CA ALA A 109 2.38 30.24 -20.26
C ALA A 109 3.16 31.58 -20.10
N PHE A 110 3.95 31.96 -21.10
CA PHE A 110 4.71 33.21 -21.10
C PHE A 110 3.79 34.43 -21.03
N VAL A 111 2.72 34.47 -21.84
CA VAL A 111 1.74 35.57 -21.84
C VAL A 111 0.97 35.59 -20.52
N ALA A 112 0.53 34.46 -20.03
CA ALA A 112 -0.25 34.35 -18.80
C ALA A 112 0.50 34.87 -17.56
N LYS A 113 1.83 34.72 -17.52
CA LYS A 113 2.66 35.05 -16.37
C LYS A 113 2.78 36.53 -16.10
N SER A 114 2.91 37.39 -17.14
CA SER A 114 3.31 38.81 -16.94
C SER A 114 2.72 39.81 -17.92
N HIS A 115 1.97 39.37 -18.94
CA HIS A 115 1.59 40.23 -20.07
C HIS A 115 0.09 40.44 -20.24
N LEU A 116 -0.73 39.91 -19.29
CA LEU A 116 -2.17 40.12 -19.28
C LEU A 116 -2.55 41.50 -18.73
N THR A 117 -3.66 42.01 -19.20
CA THR A 117 -4.31 43.22 -18.64
C THR A 117 -5.38 42.81 -17.60
N ILE A 118 -6.08 43.79 -17.03
CA ILE A 118 -7.27 43.57 -16.21
C ILE A 118 -8.52 43.30 -17.05
N THR A 119 -8.45 43.54 -18.38
CA THR A 119 -9.59 43.39 -19.28
C THR A 119 -9.71 41.93 -19.69
N LYS A 120 -10.77 41.31 -19.24
CA LYS A 120 -11.07 39.89 -19.45
C LYS A 120 -12.57 39.67 -19.62
N THR A 121 -12.93 38.52 -20.17
CA THR A 121 -14.30 37.97 -20.13
C THR A 121 -14.30 36.78 -19.21
N GLU A 122 -15.32 36.62 -18.40
CA GLU A 122 -15.47 35.54 -17.42
C GLU A 122 -16.64 34.63 -17.75
N GLY A 123 -16.56 33.37 -17.35
CA GLY A 123 -17.64 32.40 -17.50
C GLY A 123 -17.42 31.15 -16.63
N THR A 124 -18.49 30.41 -16.35
CA THR A 124 -18.44 29.14 -15.62
C THR A 124 -18.96 28.02 -16.50
N GLY A 125 -18.19 26.94 -16.65
CA GLY A 125 -18.45 25.83 -17.58
C GLY A 125 -18.33 26.25 -19.05
N THR A 126 -18.87 27.41 -19.40
CA THR A 126 -18.78 28.03 -20.73
C THR A 126 -18.37 29.49 -20.61
N ILE A 127 -17.83 30.06 -21.69
CA ILE A 127 -17.45 31.45 -21.75
C ILE A 127 -17.93 32.07 -23.05
N THR A 128 -18.59 33.25 -22.99
CA THR A 128 -19.07 33.96 -24.17
C THR A 128 -18.08 35.02 -24.58
N LEU A 129 -17.43 34.83 -25.73
CA LEU A 129 -16.43 35.74 -26.28
C LEU A 129 -17.12 36.91 -27.02
N PRO A 130 -16.71 38.18 -26.75
CA PRO A 130 -17.44 39.35 -27.25
C PRO A 130 -17.16 39.67 -28.71
N SER A 131 -16.07 39.21 -29.29
CA SER A 131 -15.62 39.55 -30.65
C SER A 131 -14.74 38.45 -31.24
N SER A 132 -14.48 38.51 -32.55
CA SER A 132 -13.52 37.60 -33.17
C SER A 132 -12.08 37.96 -32.80
N GLY A 133 -11.24 36.91 -32.70
CA GLY A 133 -9.83 37.11 -32.38
C GLY A 133 -9.12 35.83 -31.91
N TYR A 134 -7.94 36.04 -31.34
CA TYR A 134 -7.12 35.03 -30.73
C TYR A 134 -7.13 35.24 -29.21
N TYR A 135 -7.56 34.22 -28.48
CA TYR A 135 -7.80 34.31 -27.04
C TYR A 135 -6.90 33.39 -26.29
N LEU A 136 -6.42 33.85 -25.12
CA LEU A 136 -5.90 33.00 -24.07
C LEU A 136 -7.01 32.79 -23.05
N ILE A 137 -7.35 31.56 -22.82
CA ILE A 137 -8.36 31.14 -21.81
C ILE A 137 -7.64 30.52 -20.62
N LYS A 138 -7.86 31.11 -19.45
CA LYS A 138 -7.27 30.68 -18.19
C LYS A 138 -8.33 30.05 -17.32
N ASP A 139 -8.08 28.85 -16.82
CA ASP A 139 -8.87 28.23 -15.77
C ASP A 139 -8.45 28.83 -14.42
N VAL A 140 -9.39 29.45 -13.73
CA VAL A 140 -9.16 30.15 -12.46
C VAL A 140 -9.94 29.54 -11.31
N THR A 141 -10.48 28.33 -11.50
CA THR A 141 -11.22 27.63 -10.45
C THR A 141 -10.29 27.38 -9.27
N PRO A 142 -10.58 27.95 -8.10
CA PRO A 142 -9.89 27.60 -6.88
C PRO A 142 -10.34 26.23 -6.45
N VAL A 143 -9.55 25.20 -6.72
CA VAL A 143 -9.86 23.82 -6.37
C VAL A 143 -9.21 23.53 -5.02
N GLU A 144 -9.99 23.60 -3.93
CA GLU A 144 -9.56 23.16 -2.61
C GLU A 144 -10.15 21.79 -2.29
N GLY A 145 -9.26 20.82 -2.02
CA GLY A 145 -9.53 19.63 -1.22
C GLY A 145 -10.30 18.50 -1.89
N GLN A 146 -10.41 18.43 -3.22
CA GLN A 146 -11.14 17.34 -3.90
C GLN A 146 -10.42 16.90 -5.19
N TYR A 147 -10.87 15.80 -5.78
CA TYR A 147 -10.39 15.11 -6.98
C TYR A 147 -10.43 15.97 -8.24
N ASP A 148 -9.81 17.14 -8.21
CA ASP A 148 -9.95 18.17 -9.21
C ASP A 148 -8.64 18.93 -9.43
N ALA A 149 -8.42 19.45 -10.63
CA ALA A 149 -7.27 20.27 -10.99
C ALA A 149 -7.67 21.36 -11.98
N SER A 150 -7.18 22.56 -11.76
CA SER A 150 -7.25 23.62 -12.74
C SER A 150 -6.31 23.35 -13.89
N ASN A 151 -6.76 23.70 -15.08
CA ASN A 151 -5.96 23.49 -16.27
C ASN A 151 -5.21 24.72 -16.71
N LEU A 152 -4.33 24.42 -17.61
CA LEU A 152 -3.54 25.38 -18.31
C LEU A 152 -4.35 26.26 -19.22
N THR A 153 -3.77 27.44 -19.44
CA THR A 153 -4.18 28.38 -20.47
C THR A 153 -4.31 27.73 -21.84
N LEU A 154 -5.48 27.87 -22.42
CA LEU A 154 -5.78 27.45 -23.80
C LEU A 154 -5.65 28.66 -24.73
N LEU A 155 -5.15 28.42 -25.94
CA LEU A 155 -5.19 29.38 -27.01
C LEU A 155 -6.32 29.00 -27.97
N LEU A 156 -7.15 29.95 -28.33
CA LEU A 156 -8.33 29.74 -29.17
C LEU A 156 -8.50 30.85 -30.19
N VAL A 157 -8.66 30.48 -31.47
CA VAL A 157 -9.22 31.38 -32.51
C VAL A 157 -10.74 31.21 -32.45
N SER A 158 -11.47 32.31 -32.23
CA SER A 158 -12.91 32.28 -32.14
C SER A 158 -13.58 33.50 -32.72
N GLY A 159 -14.85 33.36 -33.10
CA GLY A 159 -15.77 34.45 -33.36
C GLY A 159 -16.38 35.03 -32.09
N ALA A 160 -17.38 35.88 -32.24
CA ALA A 160 -18.24 36.31 -31.13
C ALA A 160 -19.25 35.18 -30.80
N GLU A 161 -18.84 34.22 -29.95
CA GLU A 161 -19.61 33.05 -29.68
C GLU A 161 -19.39 32.53 -28.23
N THR A 162 -20.28 31.65 -27.78
CA THR A 162 -20.09 30.92 -26.53
C THR A 162 -19.31 29.65 -26.78
N VAL A 163 -18.19 29.49 -26.08
CA VAL A 163 -17.30 28.33 -26.18
C VAL A 163 -17.29 27.55 -24.87
N THR A 164 -17.12 26.24 -24.99
CA THR A 164 -16.85 25.36 -23.84
C THR A 164 -15.36 24.99 -23.90
N PRO A 165 -14.54 25.51 -22.96
CA PRO A 165 -13.12 25.16 -22.94
C PRO A 165 -12.95 23.66 -22.72
N LYS A 166 -12.17 23.01 -23.58
CA LYS A 166 -11.80 21.61 -23.42
C LYS A 166 -10.50 21.55 -22.65
N VAL A 167 -10.57 21.16 -21.41
CA VAL A 167 -9.43 21.09 -20.50
C VAL A 167 -8.93 19.66 -20.38
N LYS A 168 -7.60 19.47 -20.44
CA LYS A 168 -6.95 18.23 -20.07
C LYS A 168 -6.66 18.30 -18.58
N THR A 169 -7.26 17.39 -17.83
CA THR A 169 -7.05 17.28 -16.39
C THR A 169 -6.45 15.93 -16.09
N ASP A 170 -5.13 15.83 -16.20
CA ASP A 170 -4.40 14.66 -15.74
C ASP A 170 -4.05 14.86 -14.26
N ILE A 171 -4.90 14.39 -13.38
CA ILE A 171 -4.59 14.31 -11.95
C ILE A 171 -3.67 13.13 -11.67
N PRO A 172 -2.80 13.20 -10.66
CA PRO A 172 -2.01 12.06 -10.22
C PRO A 172 -2.90 10.88 -9.79
N THR A 173 -2.34 9.69 -9.84
CA THR A 173 -2.93 8.48 -9.23
C THR A 173 -2.07 8.02 -8.08
N LEU A 174 -2.66 7.32 -7.11
CA LEU A 174 -1.96 6.67 -6.01
C LEU A 174 -2.26 5.18 -6.01
N GLN A 175 -1.24 4.37 -5.75
CA GLN A 175 -1.34 2.96 -5.42
C GLN A 175 -0.65 2.69 -4.09
N LYS A 176 -1.30 1.90 -3.23
CA LYS A 176 -0.78 1.45 -1.94
C LYS A 176 -0.65 -0.05 -1.94
N LYS A 177 0.52 -0.57 -1.56
CA LYS A 177 0.80 -2.00 -1.55
C LYS A 177 1.49 -2.41 -0.25
N VAL A 178 1.36 -3.69 0.08
CA VAL A 178 1.98 -4.36 1.23
C VAL A 178 2.73 -5.59 0.72
N LYS A 179 3.77 -6.03 1.42
CA LYS A 179 4.35 -7.35 1.20
C LYS A 179 3.86 -8.28 2.28
N ASP A 180 3.79 -9.54 1.93
CA ASP A 180 3.49 -10.63 2.83
C ASP A 180 4.74 -11.48 3.07
N LYS A 181 4.87 -12.06 4.26
CA LYS A 181 6.00 -12.90 4.61
C LYS A 181 5.53 -14.11 5.40
N ASN A 182 5.64 -15.29 4.83
CA ASN A 182 5.41 -16.53 5.55
C ASN A 182 6.66 -16.93 6.35
N ASP A 183 6.58 -16.87 7.66
CA ASP A 183 7.69 -17.12 8.56
C ASP A 183 8.14 -18.57 8.61
N SER A 184 7.23 -19.51 8.33
CA SER A 184 7.54 -20.95 8.33
C SER A 184 8.40 -21.36 7.13
N THR A 185 8.27 -20.66 6.01
CA THR A 185 9.04 -20.93 4.79
C THR A 185 10.14 -19.89 4.55
N GLY A 186 10.05 -18.72 5.18
CA GLY A 186 10.92 -17.57 4.96
C GLY A 186 10.66 -16.85 3.62
N THR A 187 9.61 -17.22 2.89
CA THR A 187 9.26 -16.58 1.61
C THR A 187 8.60 -15.23 1.83
N THR A 188 8.91 -14.29 0.93
CA THR A 188 8.27 -12.97 0.91
C THR A 188 7.65 -12.75 -0.47
N THR A 189 6.41 -12.26 -0.51
CA THR A 189 5.69 -12.00 -1.75
C THR A 189 6.20 -10.75 -2.49
N GLY A 190 5.69 -10.51 -3.70
CA GLY A 190 5.69 -9.20 -4.33
C GLY A 190 4.81 -8.20 -3.60
N TRP A 191 4.65 -6.99 -4.15
CA TRP A 191 3.74 -5.98 -3.66
C TRP A 191 2.29 -6.34 -4.02
N GLN A 192 1.40 -6.39 -3.02
CA GLN A 192 0.00 -6.82 -3.13
C GLN A 192 -0.94 -5.96 -2.27
N ASP A 193 -2.25 -6.22 -2.29
CA ASP A 193 -3.25 -5.38 -1.61
C ASP A 193 -3.62 -5.87 -0.20
N SER A 194 -3.28 -7.10 0.14
CA SER A 194 -3.48 -7.65 1.47
C SER A 194 -2.34 -8.58 1.87
N ALA A 195 -2.18 -8.79 3.17
CA ALA A 195 -1.19 -9.67 3.77
C ALA A 195 -1.72 -10.22 5.10
N ASP A 196 -1.09 -11.25 5.64
CA ASP A 196 -1.31 -11.63 7.03
C ASP A 196 0.01 -11.62 7.83
N TYR A 197 -0.10 -11.36 9.13
CA TYR A 197 1.05 -11.18 10.00
C TYR A 197 0.74 -11.56 11.45
N ASP A 198 1.77 -11.98 12.18
CA ASP A 198 1.74 -12.07 13.63
C ASP A 198 1.61 -10.67 14.26
N ILE A 199 0.90 -10.58 15.38
CA ILE A 199 0.90 -9.35 16.19
C ILE A 199 2.33 -9.06 16.67
N GLY A 200 2.80 -7.83 16.42
CA GLY A 200 4.15 -7.37 16.73
C GLY A 200 5.12 -7.41 15.55
N ASP A 201 4.73 -8.00 14.44
CA ASP A 201 5.58 -8.07 13.26
C ASP A 201 5.77 -6.73 12.55
N THR A 202 6.91 -6.63 11.88
CA THR A 202 7.25 -5.47 11.05
C THR A 202 6.86 -5.70 9.61
N ILE A 203 5.92 -4.89 9.12
CA ILE A 203 5.25 -5.01 7.83
C ILE A 203 5.79 -3.97 6.86
N PRO A 204 6.30 -4.37 5.67
CA PRO A 204 6.72 -3.45 4.62
C PRO A 204 5.53 -2.93 3.81
N TYR A 205 5.48 -1.61 3.59
CA TYR A 205 4.49 -0.91 2.77
C TYR A 205 5.14 -0.10 1.67
N GLN A 206 4.42 0.10 0.56
CA GLN A 206 4.82 0.96 -0.53
C GLN A 206 3.65 1.83 -0.98
N LEU A 207 3.92 3.14 -1.12
CA LEU A 207 3.05 4.12 -1.76
C LEU A 207 3.68 4.50 -3.10
N THR A 208 2.92 4.43 -4.19
CA THR A 208 3.39 4.82 -5.52
C THR A 208 2.42 5.85 -6.10
N ALA A 209 2.85 7.09 -6.20
CA ALA A 209 2.14 8.11 -6.96
C ALA A 209 2.65 8.13 -8.41
N THR A 210 1.73 8.19 -9.37
CA THR A 210 2.07 8.47 -10.77
C THR A 210 1.57 9.86 -11.10
N LEU A 211 2.48 10.76 -11.47
CA LEU A 211 2.16 12.16 -11.75
C LEU A 211 1.42 12.31 -13.08
N GLY A 212 0.48 13.26 -13.12
CA GLY A 212 -0.06 13.82 -14.34
C GLY A 212 0.92 14.79 -15.02
N ASP A 213 0.41 15.65 -15.88
CA ASP A 213 1.24 16.66 -16.56
C ASP A 213 1.65 17.79 -15.61
N VAL A 214 2.93 17.78 -15.23
CA VAL A 214 3.54 18.79 -14.36
C VAL A 214 4.30 19.88 -15.14
N SER A 215 4.31 19.85 -16.48
CA SER A 215 5.12 20.75 -17.34
C SER A 215 4.82 22.20 -17.09
N ASN A 216 3.59 22.51 -16.76
CA ASN A 216 3.02 23.84 -16.67
C ASN A 216 3.11 24.48 -15.28
N PHE A 217 3.63 23.76 -14.31
CA PHE A 217 3.88 24.23 -12.96
C PHE A 217 5.33 24.72 -12.83
N ASP A 218 5.57 25.86 -12.20
CA ASP A 218 6.91 26.30 -11.82
C ASP A 218 7.48 25.36 -10.73
N THR A 219 6.66 25.03 -9.73
CA THR A 219 6.93 24.06 -8.67
C THR A 219 5.75 23.10 -8.54
N TYR A 220 6.00 21.86 -8.16
CA TYR A 220 4.94 20.88 -7.96
C TYR A 220 5.11 20.17 -6.63
N TYR A 221 4.19 20.46 -5.71
CA TYR A 221 4.13 19.87 -4.38
C TYR A 221 3.41 18.54 -4.42
N VAL A 222 3.88 17.59 -3.61
CA VAL A 222 3.16 16.34 -3.27
C VAL A 222 3.27 16.04 -1.79
N GLU A 223 2.21 15.42 -1.22
CA GLU A 223 2.21 14.90 0.14
C GLU A 223 1.40 13.61 0.17
N PHE A 224 2.04 12.52 0.52
CA PHE A 224 1.36 11.28 0.86
C PHE A 224 0.77 11.42 2.27
N VAL A 225 -0.51 11.07 2.41
CA VAL A 225 -1.22 11.02 3.70
C VAL A 225 -1.71 9.61 3.88
N ASP A 226 -1.24 8.93 4.92
CA ASP A 226 -1.44 7.51 5.16
C ASP A 226 -1.96 7.28 6.57
N THR A 227 -3.18 6.75 6.70
CA THR A 227 -3.87 6.54 7.98
C THR A 227 -4.01 5.06 8.27
N MET A 228 -3.46 4.66 9.40
CA MET A 228 -3.30 3.28 9.86
C MET A 228 -4.31 2.93 10.93
N VAL A 229 -4.90 1.74 10.87
CA VAL A 229 -5.78 1.22 11.92
C VAL A 229 -5.13 -0.02 12.54
N HIS A 230 -4.90 0.00 13.84
CA HIS A 230 -4.18 -1.04 14.58
C HIS A 230 -2.76 -1.32 14.07
N LEU A 231 -2.14 -0.30 13.52
CA LEU A 231 -0.77 -0.33 13.04
C LEU A 231 -0.01 0.87 13.62
N THR A 232 1.28 0.72 13.81
CA THR A 232 2.16 1.81 14.28
C THR A 232 3.32 1.96 13.31
N TYR A 233 3.45 3.15 12.73
CA TYR A 233 4.57 3.49 11.85
C TYR A 233 5.92 3.35 12.57
N ASN A 234 6.92 2.80 11.88
CA ASN A 234 8.28 2.64 12.39
C ASN A 234 9.24 3.66 11.74
N ASN A 235 9.50 3.50 10.43
CA ASN A 235 10.44 4.36 9.72
C ASN A 235 10.24 4.32 8.20
N ILE A 236 10.67 5.37 7.50
CA ILE A 236 10.84 5.39 6.05
C ILE A 236 12.08 4.57 5.70
N THR A 237 11.97 3.69 4.73
CA THR A 237 13.08 2.87 4.21
C THR A 237 13.63 3.42 2.90
N SER A 238 12.78 4.04 2.06
CA SER A 238 13.18 4.63 0.78
C SER A 238 12.19 5.68 0.31
N VAL A 239 12.68 6.77 -0.29
CA VAL A 239 11.86 7.72 -1.07
C VAL A 239 12.53 7.93 -2.42
N LYS A 240 11.77 7.77 -3.52
CA LYS A 240 12.30 7.94 -4.89
C LYS A 240 11.40 8.84 -5.72
N VAL A 241 12.01 9.62 -6.61
CA VAL A 241 11.34 10.35 -7.70
C VAL A 241 11.94 9.85 -9.01
N GLY A 242 11.15 9.11 -9.81
CA GLY A 242 11.70 8.34 -10.92
C GLY A 242 12.77 7.35 -10.42
N ASP A 243 13.93 7.39 -11.04
CA ASP A 243 15.09 6.56 -10.63
C ASP A 243 15.96 7.19 -9.53
N LYS A 244 15.71 8.45 -9.16
CA LYS A 244 16.49 9.17 -8.15
C LYS A 244 16.00 8.81 -6.75
N THR A 245 16.86 8.23 -5.92
CA THR A 245 16.63 8.10 -4.47
C THR A 245 16.91 9.45 -3.79
N LEU A 246 15.98 9.90 -2.95
CA LEU A 246 16.09 11.14 -2.18
C LEU A 246 16.83 10.90 -0.86
N ASN A 247 17.64 11.86 -0.46
CA ASN A 247 18.31 11.87 0.84
C ASN A 247 17.44 12.54 1.91
N ALA A 248 17.79 12.35 3.17
CA ALA A 248 17.18 13.08 4.28
C ALA A 248 17.31 14.61 4.05
N GLY A 249 16.18 15.32 4.18
CA GLY A 249 16.08 16.74 3.91
C GLY A 249 15.61 17.11 2.49
N GLU A 250 15.56 16.15 1.54
CA GLU A 250 14.90 16.33 0.24
C GLU A 250 13.40 15.96 0.29
N TYR A 251 12.94 15.40 1.41
CA TYR A 251 11.54 15.13 1.75
C TYR A 251 11.31 15.34 3.25
N THR A 252 10.06 15.54 3.66
CA THR A 252 9.71 15.77 5.07
C THR A 252 8.70 14.72 5.55
N PRO A 253 9.11 13.74 6.38
CA PRO A 253 8.20 12.82 7.04
C PRO A 253 7.64 13.44 8.32
N SER A 254 6.39 13.12 8.64
CA SER A 254 5.72 13.49 9.89
C SER A 254 4.80 12.35 10.32
N TRP A 255 4.88 11.94 11.58
CA TRP A 255 4.00 10.94 12.19
C TRP A 255 3.20 11.52 13.34
N ASP A 256 1.88 11.38 13.29
CA ASP A 256 1.00 11.68 14.41
C ASP A 256 0.51 10.38 15.05
N PRO A 257 1.00 10.02 16.25
CA PRO A 257 0.60 8.78 16.92
C PRO A 257 -0.86 8.81 17.41
N THR A 258 -1.48 9.99 17.54
CA THR A 258 -2.86 10.12 18.00
C THR A 258 -3.86 9.79 16.88
N SER A 259 -3.66 10.37 15.70
CA SER A 259 -4.47 10.07 14.52
C SER A 259 -3.98 8.86 13.74
N LYS A 260 -2.84 8.26 14.14
CA LYS A 260 -2.17 7.16 13.42
C LYS A 260 -1.91 7.51 11.95
N THR A 261 -1.50 8.76 11.69
CA THR A 261 -1.32 9.26 10.33
C THR A 261 0.15 9.58 10.05
N LEU A 262 0.69 8.93 9.03
CA LEU A 262 1.97 9.26 8.43
C LEU A 262 1.75 10.24 7.27
N LYS A 263 2.55 11.32 7.24
CA LYS A 263 2.64 12.24 6.11
C LYS A 263 4.07 12.25 5.58
N VAL A 264 4.22 12.25 4.25
CA VAL A 264 5.52 12.38 3.59
C VAL A 264 5.38 13.39 2.47
N SER A 265 5.99 14.57 2.62
CA SER A 265 5.90 15.64 1.63
C SER A 265 7.20 15.87 0.88
N ILE A 266 7.07 16.33 -0.37
CA ILE A 266 8.14 16.84 -1.22
C ILE A 266 7.66 18.17 -1.78
N ASP A 267 8.31 19.27 -1.39
CA ASP A 267 7.87 20.63 -1.73
C ASP A 267 7.89 20.92 -3.23
N ASN A 268 8.86 20.33 -3.93
CA ASN A 268 8.98 20.50 -5.38
C ASN A 268 9.61 19.28 -6.05
N VAL A 269 8.78 18.40 -6.56
CA VAL A 269 9.27 17.19 -7.27
C VAL A 269 10.00 17.51 -8.58
N LYS A 270 9.73 18.69 -9.20
CA LYS A 270 10.45 19.14 -10.42
C LYS A 270 11.92 19.43 -10.15
N ALA A 271 12.29 19.81 -8.93
CA ALA A 271 13.69 19.93 -8.52
C ALA A 271 14.43 18.58 -8.53
N HIS A 272 13.69 17.48 -8.56
CA HIS A 272 14.20 16.11 -8.68
C HIS A 272 13.96 15.50 -10.06
N SER A 273 13.80 16.35 -11.09
CA SER A 273 13.61 15.96 -12.50
C SER A 273 12.31 15.21 -12.80
N ALA A 274 11.28 15.38 -11.97
CA ALA A 274 9.96 14.82 -12.24
C ALA A 274 9.35 15.45 -13.51
N THR A 275 8.77 14.60 -14.33
CA THR A 275 8.07 14.94 -15.57
C THR A 275 6.71 14.24 -15.59
N ASN A 276 5.94 14.44 -16.67
CA ASN A 276 4.69 13.71 -16.88
C ASN A 276 4.90 12.19 -16.80
N GLY A 277 4.05 11.50 -16.03
CA GLY A 277 4.12 10.06 -15.81
C GLY A 277 5.23 9.60 -14.85
N SER A 278 6.04 10.52 -14.29
CA SER A 278 7.03 10.16 -13.27
C SER A 278 6.37 9.51 -12.07
N LYS A 279 7.00 8.44 -11.57
CA LYS A 279 6.57 7.76 -10.34
C LYS A 279 7.30 8.34 -9.15
N ILE A 280 6.56 8.56 -8.06
CA ILE A 280 7.12 8.86 -6.75
C ILE A 280 6.80 7.66 -5.87
N VAL A 281 7.84 7.05 -5.31
CA VAL A 281 7.71 5.83 -4.51
C VAL A 281 8.20 6.11 -3.10
N VAL A 282 7.34 5.85 -2.11
CA VAL A 282 7.68 5.88 -0.69
C VAL A 282 7.55 4.47 -0.14
N GLU A 283 8.64 3.95 0.41
CA GLU A 283 8.65 2.68 1.14
C GLU A 283 8.88 2.95 2.62
N TYR A 284 8.12 2.28 3.47
CA TYR A 284 8.18 2.42 4.91
C TYR A 284 7.81 1.11 5.59
N THR A 285 7.99 1.04 6.91
CA THR A 285 7.54 -0.09 7.73
C THR A 285 6.60 0.36 8.83
N ALA A 286 5.68 -0.53 9.20
CA ALA A 286 4.81 -0.39 10.36
C ALA A 286 4.73 -1.70 11.13
N THR A 287 4.37 -1.65 12.40
CA THR A 287 4.18 -2.83 13.26
C THR A 287 2.69 -3.08 13.48
N LEU A 288 2.25 -4.35 13.43
CA LEU A 288 0.90 -4.74 13.79
C LEU A 288 0.73 -4.65 15.31
N ASP A 289 -0.20 -3.80 15.76
CA ASP A 289 -0.38 -3.49 17.18
C ASP A 289 -0.98 -4.65 17.97
N ALA A 290 -0.74 -4.67 19.29
CA ALA A 290 -1.28 -5.67 20.20
C ALA A 290 -2.82 -5.72 20.28
N ASN A 291 -3.50 -4.66 19.85
CA ASN A 291 -4.95 -4.56 19.77
C ASN A 291 -5.50 -4.78 18.36
N ALA A 292 -4.74 -5.43 17.49
CA ALA A 292 -5.17 -5.77 16.14
C ALA A 292 -6.46 -6.58 16.15
N VAL A 293 -7.30 -6.33 15.14
CA VAL A 293 -8.57 -7.04 14.93
C VAL A 293 -8.29 -8.38 14.26
N ILE A 294 -8.79 -9.44 14.89
CA ILE A 294 -8.68 -10.82 14.39
C ILE A 294 -9.80 -11.11 13.39
N GLY A 295 -9.49 -11.79 12.28
CA GLY A 295 -10.45 -12.28 11.29
C GLY A 295 -10.75 -11.32 10.15
N SER A 296 -11.91 -11.51 9.50
CA SER A 296 -12.22 -10.93 8.18
C SER A 296 -12.34 -9.42 8.13
N THR A 297 -12.54 -8.74 9.25
CA THR A 297 -12.50 -7.28 9.30
C THR A 297 -11.10 -6.75 9.00
N GLY A 298 -10.05 -7.46 9.50
CA GLY A 298 -8.65 -7.09 9.33
C GLY A 298 -8.29 -5.70 9.85
N ASN A 299 -7.10 -5.26 9.53
CA ASN A 299 -6.48 -4.03 10.00
C ASN A 299 -6.15 -3.15 8.79
N PRO A 300 -7.06 -2.24 8.40
CA PRO A 300 -6.90 -1.44 7.20
C PRO A 300 -5.85 -0.36 7.36
N ASN A 301 -5.20 -0.06 6.24
CA ASN A 301 -4.29 1.05 6.08
C ASN A 301 -4.62 1.77 4.77
N GLU A 302 -5.03 3.05 4.84
CA GLU A 302 -5.55 3.81 3.72
C GLU A 302 -4.72 5.07 3.47
N ALA A 303 -4.42 5.34 2.20
CA ALA A 303 -3.62 6.50 1.82
C ALA A 303 -4.24 7.26 0.65
N TYR A 304 -3.96 8.57 0.60
CA TYR A 304 -4.21 9.43 -0.55
C TYR A 304 -3.04 10.39 -0.77
N LEU A 305 -2.95 10.97 -1.97
CA LEU A 305 -1.95 11.97 -2.31
C LEU A 305 -2.58 13.36 -2.37
N ILE A 306 -1.97 14.32 -1.70
CA ILE A 306 -2.21 15.75 -1.91
C ILE A 306 -1.20 16.25 -2.94
N PHE A 307 -1.64 17.07 -3.91
CA PHE A 307 -0.78 17.56 -4.99
C PHE A 307 -1.13 18.99 -5.41
N SER A 308 -0.18 19.68 -6.01
CA SER A 308 -0.43 20.98 -6.64
C SER A 308 -1.41 20.83 -7.80
N ASN A 309 -2.54 21.52 -7.75
CA ASN A 309 -3.64 21.35 -8.72
C ASN A 309 -3.97 22.60 -9.53
N ASN A 310 -3.25 23.71 -9.35
CA ASN A 310 -3.48 24.96 -10.06
C ASN A 310 -2.17 25.55 -10.61
N PRO A 311 -1.88 25.38 -11.91
CA PRO A 311 -0.68 25.96 -12.54
C PRO A 311 -0.71 27.49 -12.66
N ASN A 312 -1.88 28.11 -12.44
CA ASN A 312 -2.09 29.55 -12.55
C ASN A 312 -2.02 30.28 -11.20
N GLY A 313 -1.82 29.56 -10.11
CA GLY A 313 -1.81 30.12 -8.76
C GLY A 313 -1.55 29.06 -7.70
N GLU A 314 -1.98 29.30 -6.47
CA GLU A 314 -1.93 28.32 -5.41
C GLU A 314 -3.19 27.45 -5.41
N GLY A 315 -3.06 26.23 -4.93
CA GLY A 315 -4.14 25.27 -4.77
C GLY A 315 -3.61 23.84 -4.60
N LYS A 316 -4.33 23.04 -3.86
CA LYS A 316 -3.99 21.62 -3.61
C LYS A 316 -5.22 20.75 -3.81
N GLY A 317 -5.12 19.78 -4.71
CA GLY A 317 -6.08 18.70 -4.87
C GLY A 317 -5.64 17.44 -4.12
N GLN A 318 -6.48 16.43 -4.12
CA GLN A 318 -6.14 15.11 -3.59
C GLN A 318 -6.60 14.00 -4.55
N THR A 319 -5.96 12.84 -4.49
CA THR A 319 -6.37 11.65 -5.23
C THR A 319 -7.48 10.91 -4.51
N GLN A 320 -8.17 10.00 -5.20
CA GLN A 320 -8.94 8.95 -4.55
C GLN A 320 -8.02 8.20 -3.59
N PRO A 321 -8.53 7.78 -2.43
CA PRO A 321 -7.76 6.94 -1.53
C PRO A 321 -7.59 5.54 -2.10
N ASP A 322 -6.48 4.90 -1.75
CA ASP A 322 -6.20 3.49 -1.96
C ASP A 322 -5.85 2.83 -0.62
N LYS A 323 -6.22 1.54 -0.45
CA LYS A 323 -6.08 0.86 0.82
C LYS A 323 -5.62 -0.58 0.67
N ASN A 324 -4.92 -1.07 1.69
CA ASN A 324 -4.69 -2.48 1.90
C ASN A 324 -5.15 -2.92 3.30
N ILE A 325 -5.21 -4.22 3.51
CA ILE A 325 -5.68 -4.81 4.75
C ILE A 325 -4.68 -5.88 5.19
N VAL A 326 -4.31 -5.83 6.48
CA VAL A 326 -3.53 -6.88 7.13
C VAL A 326 -4.44 -7.72 7.99
N PHE A 327 -4.40 -9.03 7.78
CA PHE A 327 -5.17 -10.03 8.55
C PHE A 327 -4.29 -10.65 9.63
N THR A 328 -4.93 -11.22 10.62
CA THR A 328 -4.31 -12.04 11.66
C THR A 328 -5.37 -12.97 12.25
N TYR A 329 -4.95 -14.11 12.80
CA TYR A 329 -5.83 -15.20 13.15
C TYR A 329 -5.70 -15.60 14.61
N LYS A 330 -6.51 -16.59 15.03
CA LYS A 330 -6.37 -17.25 16.33
C LYS A 330 -6.66 -18.73 16.27
N VAL A 331 -6.02 -19.48 17.14
CA VAL A 331 -6.27 -20.89 17.37
C VAL A 331 -6.95 -21.07 18.71
N VAL A 332 -8.01 -21.87 18.75
CA VAL A 332 -8.76 -22.24 19.95
C VAL A 332 -8.73 -23.76 20.12
N ALA A 333 -8.20 -24.24 21.22
CA ALA A 333 -8.15 -25.64 21.57
C ALA A 333 -9.08 -25.93 22.76
N ASN A 334 -10.11 -26.74 22.55
CA ASN A 334 -11.02 -27.20 23.58
C ASN A 334 -10.51 -28.52 24.15
N LYS A 335 -10.09 -28.53 25.40
CA LYS A 335 -9.57 -29.70 26.09
C LYS A 335 -10.69 -30.60 26.63
N VAL A 336 -10.69 -31.86 26.23
CA VAL A 336 -11.74 -32.85 26.61
C VAL A 336 -11.13 -34.17 27.08
N ASP A 337 -11.94 -34.97 27.80
CA ASP A 337 -11.67 -36.37 28.12
C ASP A 337 -12.19 -37.31 27.02
N GLN A 338 -12.02 -38.62 27.21
CA GLN A 338 -12.50 -39.66 26.29
C GLN A 338 -14.02 -39.72 26.14
N ASP A 339 -14.80 -39.11 27.05
CA ASP A 339 -16.25 -38.98 26.99
C ASP A 339 -16.70 -37.65 26.36
N ASN A 340 -15.76 -36.90 25.83
CA ASN A 340 -15.98 -35.56 25.19
C ASN A 340 -16.46 -34.50 26.20
N LYS A 341 -16.15 -34.67 27.50
CA LYS A 341 -16.43 -33.66 28.54
C LYS A 341 -15.24 -32.74 28.73
N PRO A 342 -15.46 -31.45 29.04
CA PRO A 342 -14.38 -30.51 29.33
C PRO A 342 -13.43 -31.08 30.42
N LEU A 343 -12.12 -31.04 30.12
CA LEU A 343 -11.09 -31.57 31.01
C LEU A 343 -10.11 -30.43 31.39
N SER A 344 -10.05 -30.13 32.66
CA SER A 344 -9.16 -29.11 33.21
C SER A 344 -7.84 -29.72 33.70
N GLY A 345 -6.90 -28.84 34.11
CA GLY A 345 -5.61 -29.27 34.69
C GLY A 345 -4.50 -29.49 33.65
N ALA A 346 -4.71 -29.08 32.39
CA ALA A 346 -3.69 -29.08 31.37
C ALA A 346 -2.97 -27.70 31.21
N ALA A 347 -1.78 -27.73 30.65
CA ALA A 347 -1.10 -26.55 30.11
C ALA A 347 -0.53 -26.86 28.72
N PHE A 348 -0.55 -25.88 27.84
CA PHE A 348 -0.12 -26.02 26.44
C PHE A 348 0.85 -24.93 26.02
N ALA A 349 1.70 -25.21 25.01
CA ALA A 349 2.47 -24.24 24.26
C ALA A 349 2.16 -24.35 22.77
N LEU A 350 2.09 -23.21 22.11
CA LEU A 350 2.11 -23.10 20.65
C LEU A 350 3.52 -22.77 20.20
N PHE A 351 3.98 -23.48 19.18
CA PHE A 351 5.25 -23.27 18.51
C PHE A 351 5.01 -23.03 17.03
N LYS A 352 5.81 -22.14 16.42
CA LYS A 352 5.81 -21.85 14.98
C LYS A 352 7.05 -22.47 14.34
N LYS A 353 6.88 -23.19 13.23
CA LYS A 353 8.00 -23.75 12.48
C LYS A 353 8.89 -22.64 11.95
N LEU A 354 10.18 -22.86 11.96
CA LEU A 354 11.18 -21.98 11.39
C LEU A 354 11.62 -22.45 10.00
N PRO A 355 11.98 -21.57 9.08
CA PRO A 355 12.42 -21.92 7.73
C PRO A 355 13.73 -22.69 7.70
N ALA A 356 14.51 -22.59 8.79
CA ALA A 356 15.75 -23.33 8.99
C ALA A 356 16.08 -23.41 10.49
N VAL A 357 16.95 -24.33 10.86
CA VAL A 357 17.49 -24.41 12.24
C VAL A 357 18.33 -23.16 12.53
N PRO A 358 17.97 -22.35 13.56
CA PRO A 358 18.72 -21.15 13.89
C PRO A 358 20.17 -21.46 14.32
N THR A 359 21.09 -20.64 13.85
CA THR A 359 22.52 -20.69 14.24
C THR A 359 22.94 -19.51 15.10
N ASP A 360 22.04 -18.56 15.35
CA ASP A 360 22.26 -17.29 16.06
C ASP A 360 21.91 -17.33 17.55
N GLY A 361 21.49 -18.51 18.06
CA GLY A 361 21.07 -18.69 19.46
C GLY A 361 19.58 -18.43 19.71
N THR A 362 18.79 -18.21 18.67
CA THR A 362 17.30 -18.11 18.78
C THR A 362 16.76 -19.37 19.47
N SER A 363 15.91 -19.16 20.50
CA SER A 363 15.29 -20.27 21.25
C SER A 363 14.39 -21.09 20.35
N HIS A 364 14.61 -22.39 20.29
CA HIS A 364 13.81 -23.32 19.50
C HIS A 364 13.81 -24.72 20.10
N ILE A 365 12.87 -25.54 19.68
CA ILE A 365 12.83 -26.98 19.94
C ILE A 365 12.90 -27.73 18.60
N MET A 366 13.42 -28.95 18.63
CA MET A 366 13.44 -29.83 17.46
C MET A 366 12.30 -30.83 17.52
N GLU A 367 11.60 -31.02 16.41
CA GLU A 367 10.63 -32.09 16.22
C GLU A 367 10.90 -32.79 14.88
N GLY A 368 11.59 -33.94 14.96
CA GLY A 368 12.26 -34.53 13.79
C GLY A 368 13.40 -33.65 13.30
N ASP A 369 13.36 -33.33 12.01
CA ASP A 369 14.37 -32.47 11.37
C ASP A 369 13.95 -30.98 11.38
N ASP A 370 12.74 -30.65 11.83
CA ASP A 370 12.19 -29.30 11.85
C ASP A 370 12.48 -28.57 13.17
N ALA A 371 12.84 -27.29 13.08
CA ALA A 371 12.99 -26.39 14.21
C ALA A 371 11.71 -25.58 14.43
N TYR A 372 11.31 -25.39 15.66
CA TYR A 372 10.11 -24.65 16.06
C TYR A 372 10.44 -23.61 17.13
N ALA A 373 10.09 -22.36 16.90
CA ALA A 373 10.19 -21.28 17.89
C ALA A 373 8.96 -21.23 18.78
N PRO A 374 9.09 -20.96 20.10
CA PRO A 374 7.95 -20.79 20.98
C PRO A 374 7.18 -19.52 20.62
N VAL A 375 5.87 -19.62 20.41
CA VAL A 375 4.96 -18.49 20.25
C VAL A 375 4.45 -18.05 21.61
N LYS A 376 3.75 -18.94 22.32
CA LYS A 376 3.21 -18.63 23.65
C LYS A 376 2.84 -19.89 24.42
N GLU A 377 3.18 -19.91 25.72
CA GLU A 377 2.69 -20.89 26.68
C GLU A 377 1.41 -20.38 27.36
N LEU A 378 0.45 -21.27 27.58
CA LEU A 378 -0.82 -21.01 28.25
C LEU A 378 -1.00 -21.89 29.46
N ASN A 379 -1.51 -21.30 30.55
CA ASN A 379 -1.82 -21.96 31.81
C ASN A 379 -0.61 -22.54 32.56
N VAL A 380 0.58 -22.01 32.32
CA VAL A 380 1.81 -22.36 33.04
C VAL A 380 2.03 -21.33 34.15
N GLY A 381 2.05 -21.79 35.40
CA GLY A 381 2.36 -20.96 36.56
C GLY A 381 3.86 -20.69 36.72
N ALA A 382 4.21 -19.75 37.59
CA ALA A 382 5.58 -19.28 37.76
C ALA A 382 6.58 -20.36 38.21
N ASN A 383 6.10 -21.44 38.86
CA ASN A 383 6.91 -22.55 39.31
C ASN A 383 6.75 -23.81 38.42
N GLY A 384 6.14 -23.66 37.21
CA GLY A 384 5.88 -24.74 36.30
C GLY A 384 4.65 -25.60 36.65
N GLU A 385 3.77 -25.12 37.51
CA GLU A 385 2.47 -25.73 37.81
C GLU A 385 1.36 -25.22 36.90
N VAL A 386 0.15 -25.82 36.96
CA VAL A 386 -1.04 -25.29 36.28
C VAL A 386 -1.50 -24.03 36.97
N ALA A 387 -1.55 -22.90 36.24
CA ALA A 387 -1.94 -21.60 36.77
C ALA A 387 -3.43 -21.49 37.09
N ASP A 388 -4.29 -21.92 36.17
CA ASP A 388 -5.75 -22.03 36.34
C ASP A 388 -6.18 -23.48 36.22
N LYS A 389 -6.66 -24.04 37.35
CA LYS A 389 -7.05 -25.45 37.44
C LYS A 389 -8.40 -25.74 36.79
N GLU A 390 -9.18 -24.72 36.48
CA GLU A 390 -10.53 -24.89 35.90
C GLU A 390 -10.50 -24.61 34.37
N LEU A 391 -9.38 -24.11 33.82
CA LEU A 391 -9.25 -23.78 32.40
C LEU A 391 -9.36 -25.05 31.53
N THR A 392 -10.29 -25.01 30.56
CA THR A 392 -10.54 -26.08 29.59
C THR A 392 -10.49 -25.64 28.14
N THR A 393 -10.34 -24.31 27.87
CA THR A 393 -10.22 -23.74 26.55
C THR A 393 -8.96 -22.88 26.49
N PHE A 394 -8.14 -23.09 25.47
CA PHE A 394 -6.86 -22.41 25.27
C PHE A 394 -6.91 -21.60 23.99
N GLU A 395 -6.53 -20.32 24.04
CA GLU A 395 -6.54 -19.42 22.88
C GLU A 395 -5.16 -18.78 22.63
N TRP A 396 -4.66 -18.94 21.41
CA TRP A 396 -3.51 -18.22 20.88
C TRP A 396 -4.02 -17.24 19.82
N THR A 397 -3.82 -15.96 20.05
CA THR A 397 -4.34 -14.86 19.21
C THR A 397 -3.21 -14.12 18.56
N GLY A 398 -3.46 -13.57 17.34
CA GLY A 398 -2.51 -12.73 16.64
C GLY A 398 -1.42 -13.53 15.95
N ILE A 399 -1.80 -14.60 15.26
CA ILE A 399 -0.93 -15.42 14.44
C ILE A 399 -1.25 -15.23 12.94
N ASP A 400 -0.27 -15.45 12.08
CA ASP A 400 -0.42 -15.46 10.63
C ASP A 400 -0.61 -16.86 10.04
N ASP A 401 -0.49 -17.00 8.73
CA ASP A 401 -0.38 -18.27 8.03
C ASP A 401 0.95 -18.98 8.35
N GLY A 402 1.01 -20.30 8.18
CA GLY A 402 2.23 -21.06 8.39
C GLY A 402 2.04 -22.40 9.10
N GLU A 403 3.16 -23.05 9.40
CA GLU A 403 3.19 -24.36 10.08
C GLU A 403 3.41 -24.17 11.57
N TYR A 404 2.51 -24.75 12.38
CA TYR A 404 2.53 -24.66 13.83
C TYR A 404 2.47 -26.03 14.49
N MET A 405 2.77 -26.06 15.79
CA MET A 405 2.68 -27.24 16.63
C MET A 405 2.16 -26.87 18.01
N ILE A 406 1.06 -27.51 18.44
CA ILE A 406 0.55 -27.43 19.80
C ILE A 406 1.15 -28.59 20.62
N LYS A 407 1.79 -28.29 21.73
CA LYS A 407 2.40 -29.27 22.62
C LYS A 407 1.77 -29.17 24.00
N GLU A 408 1.33 -30.32 24.56
CA GLU A 408 0.92 -30.43 25.96
C GLU A 408 2.16 -30.36 26.84
N ILE A 409 2.26 -29.34 27.70
CA ILE A 409 3.38 -29.16 28.63
C ILE A 409 3.09 -29.79 29.97
N ILE A 410 1.84 -29.68 30.44
CA ILE A 410 1.36 -30.32 31.69
C ILE A 410 0.14 -31.14 31.35
N THR A 411 0.21 -32.40 31.64
CA THR A 411 -0.89 -33.36 31.44
C THR A 411 -1.80 -33.42 32.69
N PRO A 412 -3.13 -33.44 32.55
CA PRO A 412 -4.05 -33.58 33.68
C PRO A 412 -3.79 -34.85 34.48
N ALA A 413 -3.91 -34.78 35.82
CA ALA A 413 -3.64 -35.88 36.72
C ALA A 413 -4.54 -37.08 36.39
N GLY A 414 -3.95 -38.27 36.22
CA GLY A 414 -4.66 -39.51 35.89
C GLY A 414 -4.88 -39.77 34.41
N TYR A 415 -4.43 -38.86 33.54
CA TYR A 415 -4.53 -39.03 32.09
C TYR A 415 -3.15 -39.26 31.46
N ASN A 416 -3.14 -39.84 30.25
CA ASN A 416 -1.95 -40.03 29.45
C ASN A 416 -1.66 -38.74 28.68
N SER A 417 -0.38 -38.39 28.53
CA SER A 417 0.04 -37.28 27.64
C SER A 417 -0.29 -37.60 26.19
N ILE A 418 -0.50 -36.54 25.41
CA ILE A 418 -0.72 -36.64 23.97
C ILE A 418 0.56 -36.39 23.18
N GLN A 419 0.57 -36.83 21.91
CA GLN A 419 1.60 -36.41 20.97
C GLN A 419 1.38 -34.95 20.56
N PRO A 420 2.44 -34.20 20.16
CA PRO A 420 2.28 -32.89 19.62
C PRO A 420 1.32 -32.87 18.41
N ILE A 421 0.45 -31.86 18.36
CA ILE A 421 -0.52 -31.68 17.29
C ILE A 421 0.04 -30.66 16.31
N LYS A 422 0.30 -31.11 15.08
CA LYS A 422 0.75 -30.21 13.98
C LYS A 422 -0.48 -29.64 13.28
N LEU A 423 -0.40 -28.36 12.91
CA LEU A 423 -1.40 -27.68 12.09
C LEU A 423 -0.70 -26.77 11.08
N THR A 424 -1.31 -26.65 9.92
CA THR A 424 -0.91 -25.67 8.91
C THR A 424 -2.02 -24.63 8.78
N VAL A 425 -1.79 -23.43 9.26
CA VAL A 425 -2.71 -22.32 9.05
C VAL A 425 -2.56 -21.88 7.59
N THR A 426 -3.64 -21.97 6.86
CA THR A 426 -3.72 -21.49 5.47
C THR A 426 -4.88 -20.52 5.38
N ALA A 427 -4.58 -19.33 4.87
CA ALA A 427 -5.55 -18.27 4.62
C ALA A 427 -5.53 -17.89 3.14
N ASP A 428 -6.71 -17.72 2.54
CA ASP A 428 -6.84 -17.12 1.22
C ASP A 428 -7.47 -15.74 1.37
N HIS A 429 -6.74 -14.71 0.91
CA HIS A 429 -7.18 -13.34 0.90
C HIS A 429 -6.88 -12.70 -0.45
N GLN A 430 -7.69 -11.70 -0.84
CA GLN A 430 -7.62 -11.09 -2.15
C GLN A 430 -6.39 -10.19 -2.27
N ILE A 431 -5.36 -10.70 -2.95
CA ILE A 431 -4.06 -10.01 -3.11
C ILE A 431 -4.07 -8.89 -4.16
N GLU A 432 -5.12 -8.82 -5.00
CA GLU A 432 -5.32 -7.78 -6.01
C GLU A 432 -6.80 -7.34 -5.99
N ALA A 433 -7.13 -6.37 -5.11
CA ALA A 433 -8.49 -5.83 -4.99
C ALA A 433 -8.50 -4.47 -4.30
N ASP A 434 -9.35 -3.55 -4.76
CA ASP A 434 -9.53 -2.22 -4.12
C ASP A 434 -10.04 -2.31 -2.66
N ALA A 435 -10.67 -3.43 -2.30
CA ALA A 435 -11.15 -3.71 -0.96
C ALA A 435 -10.95 -5.19 -0.63
N PRO A 436 -9.71 -5.60 -0.28
CA PRO A 436 -9.35 -6.99 -0.04
C PRO A 436 -10.20 -7.65 1.05
N LYS A 437 -10.48 -8.94 0.88
CA LYS A 437 -11.24 -9.74 1.84
C LYS A 437 -10.52 -11.03 2.13
N LEU A 438 -10.64 -11.52 3.36
CA LEU A 438 -10.34 -12.88 3.73
C LEU A 438 -11.46 -13.77 3.20
N THR A 439 -11.13 -14.81 2.42
CA THR A 439 -12.10 -15.68 1.72
C THR A 439 -12.08 -17.10 2.24
N GLU A 440 -10.93 -17.58 2.75
CA GLU A 440 -10.78 -18.91 3.32
C GLU A 440 -9.83 -18.88 4.52
N LEU A 441 -10.07 -19.76 5.50
CA LEU A 441 -9.19 -20.01 6.63
C LEU A 441 -9.30 -21.48 7.03
N THR A 442 -8.20 -22.23 7.00
CA THR A 442 -8.15 -23.64 7.39
C THR A 442 -6.89 -23.95 8.20
N GLY A 443 -6.99 -24.94 9.11
CA GLY A 443 -5.87 -25.47 9.90
C GLY A 443 -5.56 -26.94 9.60
N GLY A 444 -6.14 -27.51 8.53
CA GLY A 444 -6.12 -28.93 8.21
C GLY A 444 -7.34 -29.67 8.77
N ASP A 445 -7.35 -31.00 8.62
CA ASP A 445 -8.54 -31.88 8.88
C ASP A 445 -9.05 -31.83 10.33
N ASP A 446 -8.17 -31.60 11.30
CA ASP A 446 -8.51 -31.59 12.73
C ASP A 446 -8.99 -30.24 13.25
N PHE A 447 -9.04 -29.22 12.37
CA PHE A 447 -9.41 -27.86 12.71
C PHE A 447 -10.60 -27.37 11.91
N THR A 448 -11.53 -26.72 12.60
CA THR A 448 -12.65 -25.99 11.95
C THR A 448 -12.31 -24.53 11.84
N GLY A 449 -12.24 -24.02 10.60
CA GLY A 449 -11.98 -22.61 10.33
C GLY A 449 -13.26 -21.79 10.26
N GLU A 450 -13.24 -20.58 10.85
CA GLU A 450 -14.30 -19.58 10.75
C GLU A 450 -13.70 -18.25 10.26
N VAL A 451 -13.95 -17.90 9.00
CA VAL A 451 -13.41 -16.70 8.32
C VAL A 451 -13.81 -15.42 9.04
N SER A 452 -15.07 -15.28 9.46
CA SER A 452 -15.59 -14.05 10.05
C SER A 452 -14.85 -13.64 11.33
N THR A 453 -14.52 -14.61 12.15
CA THR A 453 -13.83 -14.43 13.44
C THR A 453 -12.34 -14.69 13.36
N GLY A 454 -11.82 -15.15 12.21
CA GLY A 454 -10.42 -15.57 12.04
C GLY A 454 -10.01 -16.72 12.96
N THR A 455 -10.93 -17.62 13.29
CA THR A 455 -10.73 -18.63 14.34
C THR A 455 -10.57 -20.01 13.73
N LEU A 456 -9.53 -20.74 14.17
CA LEU A 456 -9.33 -22.16 13.95
C LEU A 456 -9.60 -22.89 15.26
N THR A 457 -10.62 -23.73 15.29
CA THR A 457 -11.05 -24.46 16.49
C THR A 457 -10.75 -25.92 16.37
N THR A 458 -10.16 -26.53 17.42
CA THR A 458 -9.93 -27.96 17.54
C THR A 458 -10.33 -28.49 18.90
N LYS A 459 -10.45 -29.81 19.00
CA LYS A 459 -10.61 -30.54 20.27
C LYS A 459 -9.36 -31.35 20.56
N ILE A 460 -8.86 -31.26 21.79
CA ILE A 460 -7.70 -32.03 22.28
C ILE A 460 -8.19 -33.03 23.34
N GLU A 461 -8.16 -34.32 23.00
CA GLU A 461 -8.60 -35.40 23.87
C GLU A 461 -7.42 -36.00 24.63
N ASN A 462 -7.52 -36.10 25.99
CA ASN A 462 -6.69 -37.00 26.76
C ASN A 462 -7.54 -38.20 27.26
N ARG A 463 -6.90 -39.37 27.31
CA ARG A 463 -7.52 -40.58 27.79
C ARG A 463 -6.93 -41.01 29.12
N MET A 464 -7.76 -41.53 30.03
CA MET A 464 -7.31 -42.09 31.30
C MET A 464 -6.30 -43.22 31.05
N GLY A 465 -5.20 -43.19 31.79
CA GLY A 465 -4.25 -44.28 31.82
C GLY A 465 -4.86 -45.54 32.47
N SER A 466 -4.77 -46.69 31.81
CA SER A 466 -5.10 -47.99 32.43
C SER A 466 -3.87 -48.47 33.18
N THR A 467 -3.92 -48.46 34.51
CA THR A 467 -2.95 -49.22 35.30
C THR A 467 -3.30 -50.70 35.19
N LEU A 468 -2.65 -51.43 34.29
CA LEU A 468 -2.73 -52.87 34.28
C LEU A 468 -2.04 -53.40 35.55
N PRO A 469 -2.67 -54.38 36.27
CA PRO A 469 -2.03 -54.98 37.41
C PRO A 469 -0.72 -55.64 36.98
N GLY A 470 0.39 -55.10 37.47
CA GLY A 470 1.70 -55.71 37.23
C GLY A 470 1.76 -57.05 37.88
N THR A 471 2.07 -58.07 37.09
CA THR A 471 2.31 -59.50 37.66
C THR A 471 3.65 -59.50 38.39
N GLY A 472 4.38 -58.37 38.51
CA GLY A 472 5.65 -58.24 39.22
C GLY A 472 5.54 -57.55 40.59
N GLY A 473 4.49 -57.78 41.35
CA GLY A 473 4.37 -57.33 42.75
C GLY A 473 5.45 -57.87 43.66
N ILE A 474 5.48 -57.38 44.93
CA ILE A 474 6.40 -57.80 45.99
C ILE A 474 6.68 -59.31 46.04
N GLY A 475 5.72 -60.18 45.61
CA GLY A 475 5.86 -61.62 45.51
C GLY A 475 6.98 -62.06 44.56
N THR A 476 7.14 -61.45 43.38
CA THR A 476 8.23 -61.79 42.43
C THR A 476 9.60 -61.45 42.98
N THR A 477 9.77 -60.32 43.67
CA THR A 477 11.02 -59.95 44.32
C THR A 477 11.35 -60.97 45.46
N ILE A 478 10.37 -61.36 46.24
CA ILE A 478 10.52 -62.43 47.29
C ILE A 478 10.91 -63.75 46.64
N PHE A 479 10.29 -64.16 45.55
CA PHE A 479 10.65 -65.37 44.81
C PHE A 479 12.10 -65.40 44.32
N TYR A 480 12.57 -64.23 43.75
CA TYR A 480 13.96 -64.13 43.31
C TYR A 480 14.95 -64.17 44.50
N VAL A 481 14.65 -63.48 45.60
CA VAL A 481 15.50 -63.47 46.80
C VAL A 481 15.53 -64.78 47.46
N VAL A 482 14.36 -65.47 47.70
CA VAL A 482 14.30 -66.75 48.33
C VAL A 482 14.86 -67.83 47.40
N GLY A 483 14.49 -67.84 46.12
CA GLY A 483 15.01 -68.84 45.15
C GLY A 483 16.49 -68.69 44.92
N GLY A 484 17.06 -67.45 44.81
CA GLY A 484 18.46 -67.21 44.76
C GLY A 484 19.22 -67.63 46.00
N GLY A 485 18.63 -67.38 47.19
CA GLY A 485 19.20 -67.79 48.47
C GLY A 485 19.26 -69.33 48.61
N LEU A 486 18.19 -70.03 48.17
CA LEU A 486 18.16 -71.50 48.18
C LEU A 486 19.19 -72.13 47.20
N MET A 487 19.36 -71.52 46.01
CA MET A 487 20.39 -71.98 45.09
C MET A 487 21.82 -71.73 45.62
N ALA A 488 22.08 -70.65 46.27
CA ALA A 488 23.36 -70.37 46.92
C ALA A 488 23.63 -71.36 48.08
N ALA A 489 22.62 -71.65 48.91
CA ALA A 489 22.71 -72.62 49.99
C ALA A 489 22.96 -74.05 49.45
N ALA A 490 22.24 -74.49 48.38
CA ALA A 490 22.49 -75.76 47.73
C ALA A 490 23.88 -75.88 47.13
N ALA A 491 24.41 -74.83 46.51
CA ALA A 491 25.77 -74.82 45.98
C ALA A 491 26.83 -74.92 47.09
N ILE A 492 26.61 -74.24 48.23
CA ILE A 492 27.49 -74.33 49.39
C ILE A 492 27.47 -75.73 49.96
N LEU A 493 26.28 -76.37 50.11
CA LEU A 493 26.14 -77.77 50.59
C LEU A 493 26.81 -78.79 49.69
N LEU A 494 26.69 -78.63 48.36
CA LEU A 494 27.36 -79.48 47.38
C LEU A 494 28.90 -79.31 47.44
N ILE A 495 29.41 -78.10 47.56
CA ILE A 495 30.84 -77.86 47.71
C ILE A 495 31.37 -78.46 49.02
N THR A 496 30.66 -78.27 50.12
CA THR A 496 31.05 -78.82 51.41
C THR A 496 30.98 -80.36 51.43
N LYS A 497 29.95 -80.98 50.84
CA LYS A 497 29.87 -82.43 50.68
C LYS A 497 31.06 -82.99 49.85
N LYS A 498 31.36 -82.35 48.70
CA LYS A 498 32.47 -82.75 47.83
C LYS A 498 33.82 -82.62 48.53
N ARG A 499 34.00 -81.62 49.42
CA ARG A 499 35.20 -81.46 50.23
C ARG A 499 35.30 -82.48 51.33
N MET A 500 34.19 -82.99 51.88
CA MET A 500 34.20 -84.02 52.88
C MET A 500 34.41 -85.46 52.30
N GLU A 501 34.03 -85.69 51.02
CA GLU A 501 34.25 -86.91 50.29
C GLU A 501 35.68 -87.07 49.79
N ASN A 502 36.41 -85.95 49.69
CA ASN A 502 37.83 -85.93 49.26
C ASN A 502 38.84 -85.85 50.43
N ARG A 503 38.42 -86.05 51.68
CA ARG A 503 39.26 -86.27 52.84
C ARG A 503 39.18 -87.77 53.29
#